data_a75e8351d7fbbb9ad2cb63b2c508440a
#
_entry.id   a75e8351d7fbbb9ad2cb63b2c508440a
#
_cell.length_a   1.000
_cell.length_b   1.000
_cell.length_c   1.000
_cell.angle_alpha   90.00
_cell.angle_beta   90.00
_cell.angle_gamma   90.00
#
_symmetry.space_group_name_H-M   'P 1'
#
loop_
_entity.id
_entity.type
_entity.pdbx_description
1 polymer ?
#
loop_
_entity_poly.entity_id
_entity_poly.type
_entity_poly.pdbx_seq_one_letter_code
_entity_poly.pdbx_strand_id
1 'polypeptide(L)'
;MRIIALILTMLLCRFSLAQTRLDYFMAEAAKSRMQGQWSKAMELYGHCLQIDSCSAEALYQLGRINFYLRQDSVGLEYLQKAVDLDPDNTYYIEPLAAILLRQGCEEDALPLLEHISKLQGNRSDVLSHLASIYSKTGRLEDAISTLDRLEMLEGKMSQLSNEKFSLYMEMEDSVKAFAELQSLCDEYPADLSYKIDMAYCYQQLGDYAKALQMYDEVRAVDPTNVTLQMAMLDYYLLQGMDSLYDATRDSILYAPETDTGKRIVLIQQMVQRMSPDSADTGQIIERFERVLQLDSTNVELLTMYAAFLDYRQRPQEMIQSVMSRVLSVEPDNEMATQWLLQYYASRKDYSSLEEICRRGVNYHPKDLVYPYFLGMILMDRDSNAEALEVLDRGIRMRSEDTRHALVSDAFTVKGDAYYNMDKHREAFLQYDSALVYNKDNILCLNNYANYLSLRNENLDKAEEMSYRTIKAEPDNKTYLDTYAWILFMQAKYEEAQEYMDKVVPPDSSEHFLMTDLYTSTAILEHAGDVAWMNGNVERAAYLWQLAVKRGDDELTPVLKKKARKRKYYRNK
;
A
#
# COMPACT_ATOMS: atom_id res chain seq x y z
N MET A 1 -77.73 -17.01 33.77
CA MET A 1 -77.27 -17.53 32.50
C MET A 1 -77.25 -16.47 31.37
N ARG A 2 -78.33 -15.73 31.07
CA ARG A 2 -78.39 -14.75 29.95
C ARG A 2 -77.39 -13.59 30.10
N ILE A 3 -77.11 -13.08 31.29
CA ILE A 3 -76.14 -11.99 31.53
C ILE A 3 -74.72 -12.48 31.34
N ILE A 4 -74.40 -13.68 31.80
CA ILE A 4 -73.07 -14.30 31.62
C ILE A 4 -72.78 -14.58 30.11
N ALA A 5 -73.80 -15.05 29.37
CA ALA A 5 -73.69 -15.25 27.92
C ALA A 5 -73.50 -13.93 27.17
N LEU A 6 -74.15 -12.83 27.59
CA LEU A 6 -74.02 -11.50 27.01
C LEU A 6 -72.60 -10.92 27.26
N ILE A 7 -72.10 -11.10 28.49
CA ILE A 7 -70.71 -10.68 28.84
C ILE A 7 -69.68 -11.49 28.04
N LEU A 8 -69.90 -12.81 27.91
CA LEU A 8 -69.00 -13.68 27.13
C LEU A 8 -69.04 -13.30 25.65
N THR A 9 -70.19 -13.02 25.05
CA THR A 9 -70.31 -12.56 23.66
C THR A 9 -69.68 -11.17 23.46
N MET A 10 -69.85 -10.23 24.40
CA MET A 10 -69.16 -8.93 24.34
C MET A 10 -67.66 -9.05 24.48
N LEU A 11 -67.16 -9.94 25.34
CA LEU A 11 -65.72 -10.26 25.45
C LEU A 11 -65.19 -10.91 24.18
N LEU A 12 -65.90 -11.87 23.60
CA LEU A 12 -65.53 -12.49 22.33
C LEU A 12 -65.54 -11.50 21.16
N CYS A 13 -66.55 -10.60 21.08
CA CYS A 13 -66.54 -9.54 20.06
C CYS A 13 -65.39 -8.54 20.24
N ARG A 14 -65.03 -8.16 21.48
CA ARG A 14 -63.87 -7.30 21.73
C ARG A 14 -62.57 -7.98 21.38
N PHE A 15 -62.42 -9.27 21.68
CA PHE A 15 -61.27 -10.06 21.33
C PHE A 15 -61.11 -10.19 19.82
N SER A 16 -62.21 -10.48 19.10
CA SER A 16 -62.22 -10.55 17.64
C SER A 16 -61.85 -9.21 16.97
N LEU A 17 -62.34 -8.08 17.54
CA LEU A 17 -62.03 -6.74 17.02
C LEU A 17 -60.59 -6.34 17.29
N ALA A 18 -60.04 -6.71 18.46
CA ALA A 18 -58.64 -6.47 18.81
C ALA A 18 -57.69 -7.28 17.88
N GLN A 19 -58.01 -8.55 17.63
CA GLN A 19 -57.26 -9.42 16.72
C GLN A 19 -57.26 -8.87 15.28
N THR A 20 -58.39 -8.46 14.74
CA THR A 20 -58.48 -7.87 13.39
C THR A 20 -57.68 -6.58 13.28
N ARG A 21 -57.61 -5.78 14.35
CA ARG A 21 -56.77 -4.56 14.39
C ARG A 21 -55.29 -4.91 14.47
N LEU A 22 -54.91 -5.92 15.26
CA LEU A 22 -53.56 -6.40 15.37
C LEU A 22 -53.04 -6.87 14.00
N ASP A 23 -53.79 -7.73 13.32
CA ASP A 23 -53.46 -8.29 12.00
C ASP A 23 -53.28 -7.17 10.97
N TYR A 24 -54.11 -6.13 10.98
CA TYR A 24 -53.98 -4.97 10.12
C TYR A 24 -52.69 -4.20 10.36
N PHE A 25 -52.36 -3.88 11.61
CA PHE A 25 -51.13 -3.13 11.94
C PHE A 25 -49.89 -3.97 11.65
N MET A 26 -49.91 -5.28 11.89
CA MET A 26 -48.85 -6.21 11.56
C MET A 26 -48.56 -6.21 10.04
N ALA A 27 -49.61 -6.27 9.22
CA ALA A 27 -49.49 -6.26 7.75
C ALA A 27 -48.92 -4.92 7.23
N GLU A 28 -49.45 -3.78 7.74
CA GLU A 28 -48.93 -2.45 7.35
C GLU A 28 -47.51 -2.19 7.86
N ALA A 29 -47.15 -2.71 9.04
CA ALA A 29 -45.78 -2.64 9.56
C ALA A 29 -44.81 -3.44 8.70
N ALA A 30 -45.19 -4.66 8.34
CA ALA A 30 -44.39 -5.52 7.44
C ALA A 30 -44.20 -4.87 6.06
N LYS A 31 -45.26 -4.27 5.49
CA LYS A 31 -45.17 -3.53 4.22
C LYS A 31 -44.26 -2.30 4.33
N SER A 32 -44.36 -1.51 5.40
CA SER A 32 -43.51 -0.34 5.65
C SER A 32 -42.03 -0.77 5.78
N ARG A 33 -41.75 -1.88 6.48
CA ARG A 33 -40.44 -2.48 6.60
C ARG A 33 -39.87 -2.88 5.23
N MET A 34 -40.66 -3.56 4.38
CA MET A 34 -40.26 -3.95 3.03
C MET A 34 -39.96 -2.75 2.12
N GLN A 35 -40.59 -1.61 2.37
CA GLN A 35 -40.36 -0.35 1.66
C GLN A 35 -39.19 0.48 2.25
N GLY A 36 -38.48 -0.02 3.25
CA GLY A 36 -37.40 0.71 3.92
C GLY A 36 -37.84 1.87 4.82
N GLN A 37 -39.17 1.98 5.12
CA GLN A 37 -39.72 3.02 5.97
C GLN A 37 -39.62 2.61 7.46
N TRP A 38 -38.35 2.54 7.95
CA TRP A 38 -38.00 1.95 9.25
C TRP A 38 -38.75 2.61 10.43
N SER A 39 -38.77 3.96 10.50
CA SER A 39 -39.43 4.68 11.57
C SER A 39 -40.93 4.39 11.62
N LYS A 40 -41.60 4.35 10.47
CA LYS A 40 -43.02 4.03 10.36
C LYS A 40 -43.28 2.57 10.71
N ALA A 41 -42.40 1.65 10.30
CA ALA A 41 -42.52 0.24 10.67
C ALA A 41 -42.39 0.05 12.19
N MET A 42 -41.42 0.72 12.84
CA MET A 42 -41.28 0.70 14.31
C MET A 42 -42.50 1.22 15.03
N GLU A 43 -43.08 2.35 14.58
CA GLU A 43 -44.30 2.91 15.17
C GLU A 43 -45.47 1.92 15.07
N LEU A 44 -45.67 1.31 13.91
CA LEU A 44 -46.73 0.34 13.68
C LEU A 44 -46.55 -0.95 14.50
N TYR A 45 -45.31 -1.50 14.59
CA TYR A 45 -45.04 -2.63 15.49
C TYR A 45 -45.19 -2.22 16.96
N GLY A 46 -44.86 -0.99 17.35
CA GLY A 46 -45.13 -0.45 18.67
C GLY A 46 -46.63 -0.38 18.98
N HIS A 47 -47.47 -0.01 18.00
CA HIS A 47 -48.94 -0.08 18.14
C HIS A 47 -49.43 -1.52 18.29
N CYS A 48 -48.83 -2.49 17.63
CA CYS A 48 -49.14 -3.90 17.83
C CYS A 48 -48.93 -4.30 19.30
N LEU A 49 -47.82 -3.88 19.92
CA LEU A 49 -47.55 -4.15 21.35
C LEU A 49 -48.46 -3.40 22.32
N GLN A 50 -49.09 -2.28 21.92
CA GLN A 50 -50.11 -1.62 22.70
C GLN A 50 -51.45 -2.40 22.68
N ILE A 51 -51.72 -3.14 21.60
CA ILE A 51 -52.90 -3.99 21.47
C ILE A 51 -52.68 -5.34 22.17
N ASP A 52 -51.53 -5.96 21.91
CA ASP A 52 -51.08 -7.21 22.49
C ASP A 52 -49.61 -7.11 22.89
N SER A 53 -49.35 -6.90 24.17
CA SER A 53 -48.00 -6.77 24.72
C SER A 53 -47.18 -8.08 24.67
N CYS A 54 -47.82 -9.22 24.38
CA CYS A 54 -47.22 -10.54 24.26
C CYS A 54 -47.07 -11.00 22.81
N SER A 55 -47.13 -10.08 21.85
CA SER A 55 -46.89 -10.39 20.44
C SER A 55 -45.41 -10.66 20.19
N ALA A 56 -45.00 -11.93 20.24
CA ALA A 56 -43.61 -12.34 20.00
C ALA A 56 -43.12 -11.87 18.62
N GLU A 57 -43.95 -11.95 17.58
CA GLU A 57 -43.62 -11.50 16.23
C GLU A 57 -43.36 -9.98 16.18
N ALA A 58 -44.15 -9.15 16.84
CA ALA A 58 -43.92 -7.70 16.88
C ALA A 58 -42.63 -7.36 17.60
N LEU A 59 -42.33 -8.01 18.71
CA LEU A 59 -41.06 -7.87 19.43
C LEU A 59 -39.86 -8.30 18.57
N TYR A 60 -39.97 -9.44 17.91
CA TYR A 60 -38.94 -9.93 17.01
C TYR A 60 -38.61 -8.93 15.87
N GLN A 61 -39.65 -8.40 15.22
CA GLN A 61 -39.48 -7.44 14.14
C GLN A 61 -38.88 -6.11 14.63
N LEU A 62 -39.29 -5.63 15.81
CA LEU A 62 -38.65 -4.46 16.45
C LEU A 62 -37.19 -4.72 16.78
N GLY A 63 -36.87 -5.89 17.30
CA GLY A 63 -35.49 -6.30 17.55
C GLY A 63 -34.64 -6.21 16.28
N ARG A 64 -35.08 -6.82 15.19
CA ARG A 64 -34.40 -6.80 13.89
C ARG A 64 -34.20 -5.39 13.32
N ILE A 65 -35.23 -4.54 13.41
CA ILE A 65 -35.15 -3.15 12.94
C ILE A 65 -34.12 -2.36 13.75
N ASN A 66 -34.09 -2.53 15.07
CA ASN A 66 -33.15 -1.86 15.95
C ASN A 66 -31.70 -2.27 15.61
N PHE A 67 -31.43 -3.54 15.33
CA PHE A 67 -30.12 -3.98 14.82
C PHE A 67 -29.76 -3.33 13.50
N TYR A 68 -30.68 -3.25 12.57
CA TYR A 68 -30.43 -2.56 11.29
C TYR A 68 -30.06 -1.09 11.52
N LEU A 69 -30.70 -0.44 12.52
CA LEU A 69 -30.40 0.96 12.89
C LEU A 69 -29.22 1.13 13.85
N ARG A 70 -28.42 0.08 14.10
CA ARG A 70 -27.26 0.08 15.01
C ARG A 70 -27.60 0.38 16.47
N GLN A 71 -28.83 0.09 16.90
CA GLN A 71 -29.28 0.19 18.28
C GLN A 71 -29.24 -1.20 18.93
N ASP A 72 -28.03 -1.76 19.04
CA ASP A 72 -27.83 -3.18 19.32
C ASP A 72 -28.40 -3.61 20.68
N SER A 73 -28.22 -2.82 21.75
CA SER A 73 -28.72 -3.15 23.09
C SER A 73 -30.25 -3.24 23.13
N VAL A 74 -30.93 -2.29 22.47
CA VAL A 74 -32.39 -2.27 22.38
C VAL A 74 -32.91 -3.43 21.54
N GLY A 75 -32.19 -3.72 20.46
CA GLY A 75 -32.47 -4.86 19.58
C GLY A 75 -32.41 -6.19 20.32
N LEU A 76 -31.35 -6.42 21.13
CA LEU A 76 -31.19 -7.62 21.95
C LEU A 76 -32.35 -7.78 22.95
N GLU A 77 -32.73 -6.70 23.65
CA GLU A 77 -33.83 -6.74 24.62
C GLU A 77 -35.16 -7.19 23.97
N TYR A 78 -35.46 -6.68 22.77
CA TYR A 78 -36.66 -7.07 22.04
C TYR A 78 -36.62 -8.52 21.56
N LEU A 79 -35.46 -8.98 21.05
CA LEU A 79 -35.32 -10.38 20.62
C LEU A 79 -35.40 -11.34 21.80
N GLN A 80 -34.78 -11.02 22.93
CA GLN A 80 -34.86 -11.83 24.14
C GLN A 80 -36.32 -11.98 24.59
N LYS A 81 -37.09 -10.87 24.66
CA LYS A 81 -38.51 -10.93 25.00
C LYS A 81 -39.33 -11.78 24.02
N ALA A 82 -38.98 -11.77 22.74
CA ALA A 82 -39.65 -12.62 21.75
C ALA A 82 -39.40 -14.10 22.01
N VAL A 83 -38.13 -14.47 22.32
CA VAL A 83 -37.75 -15.84 22.69
C VAL A 83 -38.40 -16.26 24.01
N ASP A 84 -38.45 -15.39 25.04
CA ASP A 84 -39.08 -15.69 26.33
C ASP A 84 -40.59 -16.01 26.20
N LEU A 85 -41.25 -15.41 25.21
CA LEU A 85 -42.69 -15.65 24.94
C LEU A 85 -42.95 -16.94 24.15
N ASP A 86 -42.03 -17.34 23.30
CA ASP A 86 -42.15 -18.56 22.47
C ASP A 86 -40.79 -19.24 22.37
N PRO A 87 -40.35 -19.92 23.46
CA PRO A 87 -38.99 -20.41 23.63
C PRO A 87 -38.62 -21.57 22.73
N ASP A 88 -39.58 -22.26 22.11
CA ASP A 88 -39.35 -23.38 21.20
C ASP A 88 -39.34 -22.94 19.72
N ASN A 89 -39.59 -21.69 19.46
CA ASN A 89 -39.65 -21.16 18.11
C ASN A 89 -38.23 -20.77 17.60
N THR A 90 -37.64 -21.64 16.84
CA THR A 90 -36.31 -21.43 16.29
C THR A 90 -36.18 -20.20 15.40
N TYR A 91 -37.30 -19.71 14.81
CA TYR A 91 -37.32 -18.47 14.03
C TYR A 91 -36.96 -17.23 14.88
N TYR A 92 -37.21 -17.26 16.19
CA TYR A 92 -36.83 -16.20 17.14
C TYR A 92 -35.44 -16.48 17.77
N ILE A 93 -35.18 -17.76 18.09
CA ILE A 93 -33.93 -18.16 18.76
C ILE A 93 -32.70 -17.96 17.88
N GLU A 94 -32.77 -18.39 16.61
CA GLU A 94 -31.60 -18.37 15.71
C GLU A 94 -31.00 -16.96 15.51
N PRO A 95 -31.78 -15.90 15.24
CA PRO A 95 -31.23 -14.56 15.12
C PRO A 95 -30.63 -14.02 16.43
N LEU A 96 -31.23 -14.36 17.57
CA LEU A 96 -30.66 -13.99 18.87
C LEU A 96 -29.30 -14.65 19.08
N ALA A 97 -29.21 -15.97 18.88
CA ALA A 97 -27.96 -16.71 18.97
C ALA A 97 -26.88 -16.18 18.01
N ALA A 98 -27.25 -15.93 16.74
CA ALA A 98 -26.34 -15.40 15.74
C ALA A 98 -25.79 -14.01 16.09
N ILE A 99 -26.59 -13.16 16.72
CA ILE A 99 -26.16 -11.84 17.15
C ILE A 99 -25.21 -11.95 18.34
N LEU A 100 -25.54 -12.78 19.33
CA LEU A 100 -24.69 -13.02 20.51
C LEU A 100 -23.32 -13.56 20.08
N LEU A 101 -23.27 -14.53 19.15
CA LEU A 101 -22.04 -15.04 18.59
C LEU A 101 -21.20 -13.93 17.91
N ARG A 102 -21.84 -13.09 17.10
CA ARG A 102 -21.15 -11.98 16.41
C ARG A 102 -20.59 -10.93 17.38
N GLN A 103 -21.22 -10.78 18.56
CA GLN A 103 -20.75 -9.88 19.62
C GLN A 103 -19.71 -10.52 20.54
N GLY A 104 -19.38 -11.81 20.33
CA GLY A 104 -18.47 -12.56 21.19
C GLY A 104 -19.07 -12.99 22.52
N CYS A 105 -20.43 -12.91 22.68
CA CYS A 105 -21.15 -13.36 23.87
C CYS A 105 -21.47 -14.87 23.76
N GLU A 106 -20.43 -15.70 23.69
CA GLU A 106 -20.56 -17.13 23.42
C GLU A 106 -21.28 -17.86 24.57
N GLU A 107 -21.05 -17.45 25.83
CA GLU A 107 -21.71 -18.03 27.01
C GLU A 107 -23.23 -17.83 26.98
N ASP A 108 -23.70 -16.68 26.50
CA ASP A 108 -25.13 -16.41 26.38
C ASP A 108 -25.76 -17.10 25.16
N ALA A 109 -24.97 -17.30 24.10
CA ALA A 109 -25.38 -18.02 22.89
C ALA A 109 -25.52 -19.53 23.12
N LEU A 110 -24.69 -20.10 23.98
CA LEU A 110 -24.60 -21.55 24.21
C LEU A 110 -25.94 -22.21 24.52
N PRO A 111 -26.72 -21.76 25.54
CA PRO A 111 -28.01 -22.39 25.87
C PRO A 111 -29.02 -22.32 24.72
N LEU A 112 -28.98 -21.27 23.92
CA LEU A 112 -29.81 -21.12 22.72
C LEU A 112 -29.45 -22.13 21.63
N LEU A 113 -28.19 -22.30 21.38
CA LEU A 113 -27.65 -23.28 20.39
C LEU A 113 -27.93 -24.72 20.86
N GLU A 114 -27.73 -25.03 22.15
CA GLU A 114 -28.08 -26.33 22.72
C GLU A 114 -29.60 -26.61 22.55
N HIS A 115 -30.41 -25.59 22.73
CA HIS A 115 -31.87 -25.70 22.57
C HIS A 115 -32.25 -25.93 21.09
N ILE A 116 -31.68 -25.16 20.17
CA ILE A 116 -31.86 -25.39 18.70
C ILE A 116 -31.44 -26.81 18.33
N SER A 117 -30.31 -27.29 18.83
CA SER A 117 -29.80 -28.64 18.54
C SER A 117 -30.76 -29.73 19.06
N LYS A 118 -31.46 -29.51 20.17
CA LYS A 118 -32.50 -30.44 20.69
C LYS A 118 -33.77 -30.42 19.86
N LEU A 119 -34.20 -29.24 19.39
CA LEU A 119 -35.43 -29.08 18.61
C LEU A 119 -35.30 -29.57 17.16
N GLN A 120 -34.18 -29.22 16.52
CA GLN A 120 -33.99 -29.44 15.08
C GLN A 120 -33.01 -30.59 14.76
N GLY A 121 -32.46 -31.24 15.78
CA GLY A 121 -31.56 -32.38 15.60
C GLY A 121 -30.19 -31.98 15.05
N ASN A 122 -29.78 -32.66 14.00
CA ASN A 122 -28.43 -32.52 13.46
C ASN A 122 -28.38 -31.45 12.35
N ARG A 123 -28.05 -30.23 12.75
CA ARG A 123 -27.72 -29.13 11.82
C ARG A 123 -26.23 -28.83 11.92
N SER A 124 -25.51 -28.95 10.80
CA SER A 124 -24.06 -28.78 10.73
C SER A 124 -23.60 -27.42 11.25
N ASP A 125 -24.30 -26.34 10.87
CA ASP A 125 -23.97 -24.98 11.32
C ASP A 125 -24.08 -24.81 12.84
N VAL A 126 -25.12 -25.35 13.45
CA VAL A 126 -25.33 -25.33 14.91
C VAL A 126 -24.30 -26.19 15.62
N LEU A 127 -24.02 -27.40 15.11
CA LEU A 127 -23.04 -28.29 15.70
C LEU A 127 -21.62 -27.72 15.62
N SER A 128 -21.24 -27.08 14.54
CA SER A 128 -19.94 -26.42 14.42
C SER A 128 -19.75 -25.32 15.45
N HIS A 129 -20.76 -24.48 15.66
CA HIS A 129 -20.72 -23.46 16.73
C HIS A 129 -20.65 -24.07 18.12
N LEU A 130 -21.47 -25.10 18.40
CA LEU A 130 -21.43 -25.79 19.69
C LEU A 130 -20.07 -26.42 19.98
N ALA A 131 -19.47 -27.12 19.03
CA ALA A 131 -18.16 -27.72 19.17
C ALA A 131 -17.09 -26.67 19.51
N SER A 132 -17.10 -25.55 18.79
CA SER A 132 -16.19 -24.43 19.03
C SER A 132 -16.35 -23.82 20.43
N ILE A 133 -17.60 -23.60 20.89
CA ILE A 133 -17.85 -23.03 22.22
C ILE A 133 -17.45 -24.03 23.31
N TYR A 134 -17.81 -25.30 23.17
CA TYR A 134 -17.44 -26.34 24.13
C TYR A 134 -15.92 -26.47 24.26
N SER A 135 -15.19 -26.45 23.13
CA SER A 135 -13.72 -26.46 23.12
C SER A 135 -13.16 -25.24 23.89
N LYS A 136 -13.62 -24.03 23.58
CA LYS A 136 -13.14 -22.80 24.25
C LYS A 136 -13.49 -22.74 25.75
N THR A 137 -14.58 -23.36 26.16
CA THR A 137 -15.03 -23.38 27.57
C THR A 137 -14.47 -24.59 28.36
N GLY A 138 -13.59 -25.40 27.76
CA GLY A 138 -12.97 -26.55 28.39
C GLY A 138 -13.94 -27.73 28.59
N ARG A 139 -15.10 -27.73 27.92
CA ARG A 139 -16.07 -28.88 27.92
C ARG A 139 -15.66 -29.88 26.84
N LEU A 140 -14.48 -30.46 26.97
CA LEU A 140 -13.79 -31.19 25.89
C LEU A 140 -14.57 -32.45 25.43
N GLU A 141 -15.19 -33.19 26.34
CA GLU A 141 -16.02 -34.37 26.00
C GLU A 141 -17.28 -33.96 25.21
N ASP A 142 -17.91 -32.84 25.58
CA ASP A 142 -19.08 -32.30 24.82
C ASP A 142 -18.67 -31.84 23.43
N ALA A 143 -17.48 -31.23 23.31
CA ALA A 143 -16.93 -30.83 22.01
C ALA A 143 -16.71 -32.03 21.10
N ILE A 144 -16.02 -33.08 21.60
CA ILE A 144 -15.78 -34.31 20.85
C ILE A 144 -17.08 -34.99 20.43
N SER A 145 -18.02 -35.16 21.37
CA SER A 145 -19.34 -35.74 21.06
C SER A 145 -20.09 -34.95 20.01
N THR A 146 -19.92 -33.63 19.99
CA THR A 146 -20.55 -32.75 18.98
C THR A 146 -19.87 -32.89 17.63
N LEU A 147 -18.53 -32.98 17.60
CA LEU A 147 -17.76 -33.27 16.40
C LEU A 147 -18.05 -34.64 15.82
N ASP A 148 -18.29 -35.67 16.66
CA ASP A 148 -18.72 -37.02 16.20
C ASP A 148 -20.09 -36.94 15.50
N ARG A 149 -21.01 -36.13 16.02
CA ARG A 149 -22.32 -35.90 15.38
C ARG A 149 -22.15 -35.18 14.04
N LEU A 150 -21.25 -34.21 13.99
CA LEU A 150 -20.93 -33.46 12.75
C LEU A 150 -20.30 -34.39 11.71
N GLU A 151 -19.36 -35.24 12.12
CA GLU A 151 -18.74 -36.25 11.25
C GLU A 151 -19.77 -37.26 10.67
N MET A 152 -20.77 -37.65 11.46
CA MET A 152 -21.87 -38.50 10.97
C MET A 152 -22.71 -37.83 9.89
N LEU A 153 -22.76 -36.51 9.83
CA LEU A 153 -23.52 -35.76 8.83
C LEU A 153 -22.70 -35.46 7.57
N GLU A 154 -21.47 -35.04 7.75
CA GLU A 154 -20.63 -34.50 6.68
C GLU A 154 -19.60 -35.52 6.16
N GLY A 155 -19.46 -36.62 6.88
CA GLY A 155 -18.41 -37.61 6.62
C GLY A 155 -17.11 -37.27 7.36
N LYS A 156 -16.16 -38.19 7.27
CA LYS A 156 -14.85 -38.02 7.88
C LYS A 156 -14.02 -37.03 7.07
N MET A 157 -13.52 -36.00 7.75
CA MET A 157 -12.72 -34.93 7.14
C MET A 157 -11.52 -34.61 8.01
N SER A 158 -10.41 -34.24 7.37
CA SER A 158 -9.17 -33.86 8.07
C SER A 158 -9.36 -32.76 9.11
N GLN A 159 -10.22 -31.78 8.81
CA GLN A 159 -10.49 -30.69 9.75
C GLN A 159 -11.10 -31.21 11.06
N LEU A 160 -12.13 -32.05 10.98
CA LEU A 160 -12.80 -32.61 12.17
C LEU A 160 -11.86 -33.53 12.94
N SER A 161 -11.10 -34.38 12.24
CA SER A 161 -10.14 -35.29 12.88
C SER A 161 -9.01 -34.52 13.55
N ASN A 162 -8.51 -33.43 12.98
CA ASN A 162 -7.49 -32.58 13.60
C ASN A 162 -8.03 -31.83 14.83
N GLU A 163 -9.27 -31.37 14.80
CA GLU A 163 -9.91 -30.76 15.96
C GLU A 163 -10.07 -31.79 17.09
N LYS A 164 -10.58 -33.02 16.80
CA LYS A 164 -10.68 -34.09 17.76
C LYS A 164 -9.30 -34.53 18.29
N PHE A 165 -8.28 -34.61 17.44
CA PHE A 165 -6.91 -34.86 17.83
C PHE A 165 -6.43 -33.85 18.87
N SER A 166 -6.63 -32.54 18.60
CA SER A 166 -6.24 -31.46 19.50
C SER A 166 -6.95 -31.57 20.85
N LEU A 167 -8.25 -31.85 20.85
CA LEU A 167 -9.04 -32.01 22.07
C LEU A 167 -8.59 -33.25 22.89
N TYR A 168 -8.32 -34.38 22.25
CA TYR A 168 -7.78 -35.55 22.94
C TYR A 168 -6.38 -35.30 23.51
N MET A 169 -5.55 -34.51 22.81
CA MET A 169 -4.24 -34.10 23.32
C MET A 169 -4.37 -33.18 24.54
N GLU A 170 -5.32 -32.27 24.54
CA GLU A 170 -5.62 -31.40 25.68
C GLU A 170 -6.12 -32.22 26.91
N MET A 171 -6.84 -33.32 26.66
CA MET A 171 -7.25 -34.29 27.68
C MET A 171 -6.11 -35.22 28.12
N GLU A 172 -4.90 -35.07 27.62
CA GLU A 172 -3.76 -35.94 27.83
C GLU A 172 -3.99 -37.41 27.35
N ASP A 173 -4.99 -37.65 26.48
CA ASP A 173 -5.32 -38.94 25.89
C ASP A 173 -4.68 -39.10 24.51
N SER A 174 -3.36 -39.22 24.48
CA SER A 174 -2.61 -39.37 23.22
C SER A 174 -3.00 -40.65 22.47
N VAL A 175 -3.49 -41.69 23.14
CA VAL A 175 -3.90 -42.93 22.50
C VAL A 175 -5.11 -42.68 21.59
N LYS A 176 -6.14 -42.00 22.10
CA LYS A 176 -7.32 -41.66 21.29
C LYS A 176 -7.00 -40.62 20.24
N ALA A 177 -6.15 -39.63 20.55
CA ALA A 177 -5.70 -38.65 19.59
C ALA A 177 -5.11 -39.30 18.33
N PHE A 178 -4.15 -40.19 18.49
CA PHE A 178 -3.55 -40.89 17.34
C PHE A 178 -4.48 -41.93 16.70
N ALA A 179 -5.38 -42.56 17.48
CA ALA A 179 -6.41 -43.44 16.91
C ALA A 179 -7.36 -42.68 15.94
N GLU A 180 -7.65 -41.41 16.25
CA GLU A 180 -8.46 -40.55 15.39
C GLU A 180 -7.76 -40.27 14.05
N LEU A 181 -6.47 -39.89 14.08
CA LEU A 181 -5.69 -39.68 12.86
C LEU A 181 -5.47 -40.97 12.06
N GLN A 182 -5.27 -42.10 12.74
CA GLN A 182 -5.17 -43.42 12.11
C GLN A 182 -6.48 -43.78 11.37
N SER A 183 -7.62 -43.52 12.02
CA SER A 183 -8.94 -43.73 11.43
C SER A 183 -9.13 -42.89 10.14
N LEU A 184 -8.57 -41.68 10.09
CA LEU A 184 -8.57 -40.85 8.89
C LEU A 184 -7.71 -41.47 7.77
N CYS A 185 -6.52 -41.96 8.10
CA CYS A 185 -5.65 -42.68 7.17
C CYS A 185 -6.31 -43.97 6.62
N ASP A 186 -7.05 -44.69 7.46
CA ASP A 186 -7.74 -45.93 7.08
C ASP A 186 -8.93 -45.68 6.17
N GLU A 187 -9.63 -44.56 6.36
CA GLU A 187 -10.75 -44.16 5.50
C GLU A 187 -10.26 -43.70 4.09
N TYR A 188 -9.09 -43.05 4.04
CA TYR A 188 -8.52 -42.53 2.80
C TYR A 188 -7.10 -43.07 2.53
N PRO A 189 -6.92 -44.38 2.31
CA PRO A 189 -5.59 -44.99 2.20
C PRO A 189 -4.78 -44.57 0.98
N ALA A 190 -5.46 -44.00 -0.05
CA ALA A 190 -4.81 -43.49 -1.25
C ALA A 190 -4.25 -42.06 -1.05
N ASP A 191 -4.72 -41.33 -0.06
CA ASP A 191 -4.22 -39.98 0.25
C ASP A 191 -3.10 -40.05 1.28
N LEU A 192 -1.87 -40.02 0.77
CA LEU A 192 -0.67 -40.10 1.61
C LEU A 192 -0.47 -38.88 2.49
N SER A 193 -1.17 -37.78 2.25
CA SER A 193 -1.03 -36.54 3.03
C SER A 193 -1.42 -36.75 4.50
N TYR A 194 -2.47 -37.53 4.77
CA TYR A 194 -2.90 -37.82 6.14
C TYR A 194 -1.85 -38.62 6.94
N LYS A 195 -1.14 -39.52 6.26
CA LYS A 195 -0.04 -40.27 6.93
C LYS A 195 1.16 -39.34 7.18
N ILE A 196 1.43 -38.39 6.29
CA ILE A 196 2.48 -37.39 6.50
C ILE A 196 2.12 -36.47 7.67
N ASP A 197 0.87 -36.01 7.75
CA ASP A 197 0.38 -35.17 8.84
C ASP A 197 0.48 -35.89 10.19
N MET A 198 0.09 -37.16 10.24
CA MET A 198 0.22 -37.99 11.43
C MET A 198 1.69 -38.19 11.84
N ALA A 199 2.59 -38.40 10.88
CA ALA A 199 4.03 -38.50 11.13
C ALA A 199 4.57 -37.16 11.67
N TYR A 200 4.11 -36.04 11.13
CA TYR A 200 4.47 -34.72 11.64
C TYR A 200 3.99 -34.49 13.08
N CYS A 201 2.80 -34.94 13.43
CA CYS A 201 2.33 -34.93 14.83
C CYS A 201 3.25 -35.72 15.77
N TYR A 202 3.70 -36.92 15.39
CA TYR A 202 4.70 -37.68 16.18
C TYR A 202 6.02 -36.91 16.31
N GLN A 203 6.47 -36.27 15.23
CA GLN A 203 7.67 -35.44 15.22
C GLN A 203 7.57 -34.27 16.23
N GLN A 204 6.43 -33.56 16.23
CA GLN A 204 6.20 -32.42 17.15
C GLN A 204 6.18 -32.87 18.63
N LEU A 205 5.77 -34.09 18.90
CA LEU A 205 5.78 -34.69 20.24
C LEU A 205 7.14 -35.34 20.62
N GLY A 206 8.13 -35.27 19.71
CA GLY A 206 9.46 -35.80 19.93
C GLY A 206 9.60 -37.32 19.70
N ASP A 207 8.57 -38.03 19.24
CA ASP A 207 8.66 -39.44 18.84
C ASP A 207 9.19 -39.55 17.39
N TYR A 208 10.46 -39.16 17.25
CA TYR A 208 11.14 -39.14 15.95
C TYR A 208 11.25 -40.52 15.30
N ALA A 209 11.25 -41.60 16.11
CA ALA A 209 11.33 -42.96 15.59
C ALA A 209 10.06 -43.36 14.85
N LYS A 210 8.89 -43.08 15.43
CA LYS A 210 7.60 -43.34 14.76
C LYS A 210 7.39 -42.42 13.59
N ALA A 211 7.73 -41.12 13.72
CA ALA A 211 7.66 -40.17 12.63
C ALA A 211 8.44 -40.66 11.40
N LEU A 212 9.71 -41.09 11.62
CA LEU A 212 10.55 -41.61 10.54
C LEU A 212 9.98 -42.86 9.89
N GLN A 213 9.50 -43.80 10.73
CA GLN A 213 8.86 -45.04 10.23
C GLN A 213 7.71 -44.69 9.26
N MET A 214 6.84 -43.75 9.63
CA MET A 214 5.70 -43.36 8.80
C MET A 214 6.14 -42.63 7.53
N TYR A 215 7.14 -41.77 7.64
CA TYR A 215 7.74 -41.13 6.47
C TYR A 215 8.35 -42.13 5.50
N ASP A 216 9.02 -43.16 6.00
CA ASP A 216 9.59 -44.26 5.19
C ASP A 216 8.49 -45.08 4.51
N GLU A 217 7.37 -45.33 5.18
CA GLU A 217 6.22 -46.02 4.59
C GLU A 217 5.63 -45.19 3.41
N VAL A 218 5.52 -43.87 3.57
CA VAL A 218 5.08 -43.00 2.48
C VAL A 218 6.11 -42.98 1.34
N ARG A 219 7.41 -42.88 1.68
CA ARG A 219 8.50 -42.91 0.69
C ARG A 219 8.55 -44.19 -0.13
N ALA A 220 8.18 -45.33 0.49
CA ALA A 220 8.13 -46.62 -0.20
C ALA A 220 7.02 -46.66 -1.25
N VAL A 221 5.95 -45.88 -1.10
CA VAL A 221 4.83 -45.77 -2.05
C VAL A 221 5.11 -44.71 -3.12
N ASP A 222 5.54 -43.53 -2.70
CA ASP A 222 5.85 -42.39 -3.58
C ASP A 222 7.15 -41.71 -3.16
N PRO A 223 8.30 -42.14 -3.73
CA PRO A 223 9.60 -41.54 -3.41
C PRO A 223 9.75 -40.07 -3.81
N THR A 224 8.91 -39.60 -4.73
CA THR A 224 8.96 -38.24 -5.30
C THR A 224 7.96 -37.28 -4.66
N ASN A 225 7.21 -37.73 -3.65
CA ASN A 225 6.19 -36.93 -2.99
C ASN A 225 6.77 -35.65 -2.38
N VAL A 226 6.39 -34.53 -2.97
CA VAL A 226 6.91 -33.21 -2.55
C VAL A 226 6.46 -32.84 -1.12
N THR A 227 5.24 -33.24 -0.71
CA THR A 227 4.74 -32.98 0.64
C THR A 227 5.58 -33.75 1.68
N LEU A 228 5.90 -35.00 1.39
CA LEU A 228 6.82 -35.79 2.22
C LEU A 228 8.20 -35.13 2.28
N GLN A 229 8.74 -34.74 1.13
CA GLN A 229 10.07 -34.11 1.09
C GLN A 229 10.09 -32.81 1.93
N MET A 230 9.03 -32.01 1.85
CA MET A 230 8.88 -30.79 2.68
C MET A 230 8.84 -31.11 4.18
N ALA A 231 8.05 -32.11 4.60
CA ALA A 231 8.00 -32.56 6.00
C ALA A 231 9.37 -33.11 6.48
N MET A 232 10.09 -33.83 5.60
CA MET A 232 11.42 -34.34 5.90
C MET A 232 12.47 -33.25 6.07
N LEU A 233 12.31 -32.06 5.47
CA LEU A 233 13.22 -30.94 5.73
C LEU A 233 13.21 -30.53 7.20
N ASP A 234 12.03 -30.39 7.79
CA ASP A 234 11.91 -30.06 9.22
C ASP A 234 12.48 -31.19 10.10
N TYR A 235 12.22 -32.45 9.72
CA TYR A 235 12.79 -33.59 10.41
C TYR A 235 14.33 -33.57 10.39
N TYR A 236 14.95 -33.38 9.23
CA TYR A 236 16.41 -33.34 9.10
C TYR A 236 17.01 -32.19 9.89
N LEU A 237 16.33 -31.03 9.88
CA LEU A 237 16.78 -29.88 10.65
C LEU A 237 16.79 -30.15 12.16
N LEU A 238 15.69 -30.71 12.70
CA LEU A 238 15.57 -31.07 14.12
C LEU A 238 16.59 -32.12 14.56
N GLN A 239 16.99 -32.99 13.63
CA GLN A 239 17.99 -34.03 13.90
C GLN A 239 19.44 -33.58 13.60
N GLY A 240 19.67 -32.34 13.17
CA GLY A 240 21.00 -31.82 12.80
C GLY A 240 21.62 -32.52 11.59
N MET A 241 20.79 -33.00 10.65
CA MET A 241 21.22 -33.74 9.46
C MET A 241 21.40 -32.79 8.28
N ASP A 242 22.29 -31.79 8.39
CA ASP A 242 22.44 -30.67 7.46
C ASP A 242 22.64 -31.12 6.01
N SER A 243 23.45 -32.15 5.77
CA SER A 243 23.70 -32.64 4.39
C SER A 243 22.45 -33.19 3.71
N LEU A 244 21.58 -33.90 4.48
CA LEU A 244 20.31 -34.43 3.96
C LEU A 244 19.30 -33.32 3.77
N TYR A 245 19.27 -32.34 4.68
CA TYR A 245 18.46 -31.14 4.55
C TYR A 245 18.80 -30.42 3.26
N ASP A 246 20.07 -30.10 3.01
CA ASP A 246 20.50 -29.37 1.83
C ASP A 246 20.19 -30.13 0.53
N ALA A 247 20.47 -31.44 0.49
CA ALA A 247 20.20 -32.28 -0.67
C ALA A 247 18.68 -32.36 -0.98
N THR A 248 17.86 -32.52 0.04
CA THR A 248 16.39 -32.60 -0.12
C THR A 248 15.81 -31.26 -0.53
N ARG A 249 16.25 -30.17 0.09
CA ARG A 249 15.84 -28.82 -0.27
C ARG A 249 16.16 -28.50 -1.74
N ASP A 250 17.39 -28.78 -2.16
CA ASP A 250 17.82 -28.49 -3.54
C ASP A 250 17.08 -29.41 -4.54
N SER A 251 16.75 -30.65 -4.14
CA SER A 251 15.88 -31.53 -4.93
C SER A 251 14.49 -30.92 -5.17
N ILE A 252 13.85 -30.43 -4.11
CA ILE A 252 12.52 -29.79 -4.22
C ILE A 252 12.63 -28.48 -5.02
N LEU A 253 13.64 -27.65 -4.72
CA LEU A 253 13.79 -26.32 -5.30
C LEU A 253 13.91 -26.35 -6.83
N TYR A 254 14.54 -27.41 -7.37
CA TYR A 254 14.81 -27.53 -8.79
C TYR A 254 13.97 -28.58 -9.52
N ALA A 255 13.09 -29.30 -8.85
CA ALA A 255 12.21 -30.27 -9.49
C ALA A 255 11.17 -29.53 -10.38
N PRO A 256 10.98 -29.95 -11.63
CA PRO A 256 10.04 -29.28 -12.55
C PRO A 256 8.59 -29.24 -12.03
N GLU A 257 8.19 -30.29 -11.31
CA GLU A 257 6.85 -30.48 -10.73
C GLU A 257 6.57 -29.64 -9.48
N THR A 258 7.61 -29.03 -8.88
CA THR A 258 7.43 -28.17 -7.71
C THR A 258 6.78 -26.85 -8.12
N ASP A 259 5.67 -26.52 -7.47
CA ASP A 259 5.02 -25.24 -7.66
C ASP A 259 5.89 -24.08 -7.14
N THR A 260 5.70 -22.90 -7.73
CA THR A 260 6.51 -21.72 -7.39
C THR A 260 6.30 -21.25 -5.96
N GLY A 261 5.11 -21.43 -5.37
CA GLY A 261 4.86 -21.07 -3.98
C GLY A 261 5.78 -21.83 -3.01
N LYS A 262 5.97 -23.13 -3.22
CA LYS A 262 6.92 -23.94 -2.43
C LYS A 262 8.36 -23.48 -2.61
N ARG A 263 8.77 -23.14 -3.85
CA ARG A 263 10.10 -22.57 -4.11
C ARG A 263 10.33 -21.27 -3.35
N ILE A 264 9.34 -20.38 -3.35
CA ILE A 264 9.39 -19.10 -2.62
C ILE A 264 9.57 -19.36 -1.11
N VAL A 265 8.77 -20.26 -0.52
CA VAL A 265 8.88 -20.63 0.90
C VAL A 265 10.28 -21.15 1.23
N LEU A 266 10.85 -22.02 0.41
CA LEU A 266 12.18 -22.56 0.63
C LEU A 266 13.26 -21.48 0.57
N ILE A 267 13.20 -20.59 -0.40
CA ILE A 267 14.15 -19.48 -0.50
C ILE A 267 13.99 -18.52 0.68
N GLN A 268 12.77 -18.21 1.11
CA GLN A 268 12.50 -17.38 2.29
C GLN A 268 13.12 -17.99 3.55
N GLN A 269 12.92 -19.28 3.76
CA GLN A 269 13.54 -20.01 4.90
C GLN A 269 15.07 -19.95 4.85
N MET A 270 15.65 -20.09 3.66
CA MET A 270 17.11 -19.97 3.49
C MET A 270 17.61 -18.57 3.86
N VAL A 271 16.93 -17.52 3.37
CA VAL A 271 17.28 -16.13 3.68
C VAL A 271 17.14 -15.83 5.17
N GLN A 272 16.07 -16.32 5.82
CA GLN A 272 15.84 -16.13 7.27
C GLN A 272 16.91 -16.80 8.14
N ARG A 273 17.46 -17.93 7.70
CA ARG A 273 18.50 -18.67 8.42
C ARG A 273 19.91 -18.11 8.21
N MET A 274 20.08 -17.20 7.24
CA MET A 274 21.39 -16.61 6.99
C MET A 274 21.82 -15.70 8.15
N SER A 275 23.05 -15.89 8.62
CA SER A 275 23.68 -14.90 9.48
C SER A 275 23.92 -13.60 8.69
N PRO A 276 23.78 -12.41 9.31
CA PRO A 276 24.09 -11.13 8.66
C PRO A 276 25.49 -11.08 8.05
N ASP A 277 26.46 -11.73 8.66
CA ASP A 277 27.87 -11.76 8.25
C ASP A 277 28.25 -12.95 7.38
N SER A 278 27.28 -13.75 6.91
CA SER A 278 27.56 -14.99 6.23
C SER A 278 28.12 -14.74 4.81
N ALA A 279 29.15 -15.53 4.47
CA ALA A 279 29.75 -15.58 3.13
C ALA A 279 28.79 -16.20 2.08
N ASP A 280 27.65 -16.75 2.50
CA ASP A 280 26.75 -17.55 1.67
C ASP A 280 25.83 -16.73 0.74
N THR A 281 25.97 -15.39 0.75
CA THR A 281 25.19 -14.50 -0.13
C THR A 281 25.29 -14.92 -1.60
N GLY A 282 26.49 -15.34 -2.05
CA GLY A 282 26.68 -15.79 -3.43
C GLY A 282 25.89 -17.05 -3.76
N GLN A 283 25.79 -17.99 -2.83
CA GLN A 283 25.03 -19.22 -3.02
C GLN A 283 23.51 -18.96 -3.13
N ILE A 284 23.00 -18.03 -2.32
CA ILE A 284 21.58 -17.65 -2.41
C ILE A 284 21.29 -16.93 -3.74
N ILE A 285 22.16 -16.05 -4.19
CA ILE A 285 22.06 -15.41 -5.52
C ILE A 285 22.00 -16.47 -6.62
N GLU A 286 22.92 -17.45 -6.59
CA GLU A 286 22.93 -18.54 -7.57
C GLU A 286 21.60 -19.32 -7.56
N ARG A 287 21.03 -19.58 -6.38
CA ARG A 287 19.74 -20.28 -6.25
C ARG A 287 18.59 -19.45 -6.80
N PHE A 288 18.54 -18.15 -6.53
CA PHE A 288 17.56 -17.26 -7.15
C PHE A 288 17.64 -17.31 -8.68
N GLU A 289 18.83 -17.15 -9.23
CA GLU A 289 19.02 -17.16 -10.68
C GLU A 289 18.64 -18.52 -11.30
N ARG A 290 18.97 -19.62 -10.64
CA ARG A 290 18.64 -20.95 -11.12
C ARG A 290 17.14 -21.23 -11.06
N VAL A 291 16.44 -20.81 -10.01
CA VAL A 291 14.97 -20.94 -9.92
C VAL A 291 14.29 -20.02 -10.94
N LEU A 292 14.82 -18.82 -11.16
CA LEU A 292 14.34 -17.90 -12.18
C LEU A 292 14.59 -18.37 -13.63
N GLN A 293 15.48 -19.37 -13.85
CA GLN A 293 15.57 -20.06 -15.14
C GLN A 293 14.40 -21.03 -15.37
N LEU A 294 13.83 -21.58 -14.30
CA LEU A 294 12.66 -22.46 -14.37
C LEU A 294 11.34 -21.68 -14.50
N ASP A 295 11.27 -20.51 -13.87
CA ASP A 295 10.10 -19.62 -13.89
C ASP A 295 10.56 -18.15 -14.00
N SER A 296 10.92 -17.77 -15.23
CA SER A 296 11.52 -16.44 -15.50
C SER A 296 10.51 -15.30 -15.43
N THR A 297 9.22 -15.60 -15.41
CA THR A 297 8.12 -14.62 -15.43
C THR A 297 7.45 -14.42 -14.07
N ASN A 298 7.94 -15.06 -13.03
CA ASN A 298 7.37 -14.93 -11.71
C ASN A 298 7.79 -13.62 -11.03
N VAL A 299 6.87 -12.67 -10.98
CA VAL A 299 7.11 -11.31 -10.43
C VAL A 299 7.37 -11.34 -8.94
N GLU A 300 6.70 -12.21 -8.17
CA GLU A 300 6.91 -12.35 -6.73
C GLU A 300 8.36 -12.81 -6.43
N LEU A 301 8.84 -13.80 -7.15
CA LEU A 301 10.22 -14.27 -7.03
C LEU A 301 11.24 -13.20 -7.45
N LEU A 302 10.98 -12.47 -8.54
CA LEU A 302 11.83 -11.37 -9.00
C LEU A 302 11.89 -10.25 -7.95
N THR A 303 10.76 -9.85 -7.39
CA THR A 303 10.70 -8.78 -6.38
C THR A 303 11.37 -9.20 -5.08
N MET A 304 11.19 -10.46 -4.67
CA MET A 304 11.91 -11.02 -3.52
C MET A 304 13.42 -11.06 -3.76
N TYR A 305 13.86 -11.40 -4.96
CA TYR A 305 15.29 -11.37 -5.32
C TYR A 305 15.86 -9.95 -5.26
N ALA A 306 15.15 -8.97 -5.81
CA ALA A 306 15.57 -7.57 -5.74
C ALA A 306 15.68 -7.08 -4.29
N ALA A 307 14.67 -7.40 -3.44
CA ALA A 307 14.70 -7.07 -2.02
C ALA A 307 15.88 -7.75 -1.28
N PHE A 308 16.19 -9.00 -1.61
CA PHE A 308 17.37 -9.68 -1.07
C PHE A 308 18.67 -9.01 -1.46
N LEU A 309 18.83 -8.62 -2.74
CA LEU A 309 20.01 -7.91 -3.23
C LEU A 309 20.21 -6.57 -2.50
N ASP A 310 19.11 -5.81 -2.29
CA ASP A 310 19.14 -4.54 -1.57
C ASP A 310 19.50 -4.74 -0.10
N TYR A 311 18.83 -5.67 0.58
CA TYR A 311 19.13 -6.03 1.97
C TYR A 311 20.61 -6.41 2.17
N ARG A 312 21.22 -7.12 1.19
CA ARG A 312 22.63 -7.52 1.19
C ARG A 312 23.55 -6.46 0.60
N GLN A 313 23.06 -5.25 0.36
CA GLN A 313 23.81 -4.11 -0.16
C GLN A 313 24.62 -4.46 -1.42
N ARG A 314 24.03 -5.27 -2.31
CA ARG A 314 24.65 -5.64 -3.58
C ARG A 314 24.63 -4.45 -4.56
N PRO A 315 25.50 -4.47 -5.58
CA PRO A 315 25.55 -3.40 -6.58
C PRO A 315 24.17 -3.07 -7.15
N GLN A 316 23.85 -1.78 -7.22
CA GLN A 316 22.57 -1.29 -7.69
C GLN A 316 22.24 -1.73 -9.13
N GLU A 317 23.27 -2.02 -9.93
CA GLU A 317 23.14 -2.56 -11.29
C GLU A 317 22.48 -3.94 -11.32
N MET A 318 22.72 -4.77 -10.29
CA MET A 318 22.06 -6.06 -10.17
C MET A 318 20.57 -5.88 -9.90
N ILE A 319 20.22 -4.97 -9.00
CA ILE A 319 18.82 -4.67 -8.67
C ILE A 319 18.13 -4.07 -9.90
N GLN A 320 18.78 -3.14 -10.60
CA GLN A 320 18.29 -2.54 -11.84
C GLN A 320 17.97 -3.62 -12.89
N SER A 321 18.84 -4.60 -13.07
CA SER A 321 18.60 -5.72 -14.00
C SER A 321 17.34 -6.52 -13.62
N VAL A 322 17.16 -6.82 -12.32
CA VAL A 322 16.00 -7.54 -11.83
C VAL A 322 14.72 -6.71 -11.96
N MET A 323 14.75 -5.42 -11.60
CA MET A 323 13.59 -4.52 -11.73
C MET A 323 13.18 -4.33 -13.20
N SER A 324 14.13 -4.30 -14.11
CA SER A 324 13.84 -4.28 -15.55
C SER A 324 13.18 -5.57 -16.04
N ARG A 325 13.54 -6.73 -15.47
CA ARG A 325 12.84 -8.01 -15.72
C ARG A 325 11.41 -7.97 -15.20
N VAL A 326 11.16 -7.39 -13.99
CA VAL A 326 9.81 -7.18 -13.48
C VAL A 326 8.97 -6.39 -14.48
N LEU A 327 9.46 -5.26 -14.99
CA LEU A 327 8.73 -4.44 -15.96
C LEU A 327 8.55 -5.11 -17.33
N SER A 328 9.37 -6.10 -17.67
CA SER A 328 9.18 -6.86 -18.91
C SER A 328 7.99 -7.82 -18.80
N VAL A 329 7.65 -8.27 -17.58
CA VAL A 329 6.53 -9.18 -17.29
C VAL A 329 5.27 -8.38 -16.95
N GLU A 330 5.39 -7.42 -16.05
CA GLU A 330 4.31 -6.52 -15.61
C GLU A 330 4.67 -5.07 -15.97
N PRO A 331 4.28 -4.61 -17.15
CA PRO A 331 4.60 -3.26 -17.61
C PRO A 331 4.06 -2.12 -16.74
N ASP A 332 3.05 -2.39 -15.95
CA ASP A 332 2.36 -1.47 -15.03
C ASP A 332 2.81 -1.63 -13.56
N ASN A 333 3.85 -2.40 -13.28
CA ASN A 333 4.35 -2.58 -11.93
C ASN A 333 4.89 -1.26 -11.36
N GLU A 334 4.15 -0.69 -10.41
CA GLU A 334 4.43 0.63 -9.84
C GLU A 334 5.76 0.65 -9.07
N MET A 335 6.01 -0.38 -8.25
CA MET A 335 7.23 -0.47 -7.43
C MET A 335 8.49 -0.47 -8.31
N ALA A 336 8.50 -1.29 -9.35
CA ALA A 336 9.65 -1.38 -10.27
C ALA A 336 9.82 -0.09 -11.07
N THR A 337 8.73 0.55 -11.50
CA THR A 337 8.77 1.84 -12.23
C THR A 337 9.33 2.95 -11.34
N GLN A 338 8.88 3.06 -10.08
CA GLN A 338 9.38 4.05 -9.13
C GLN A 338 10.84 3.82 -8.76
N TRP A 339 11.24 2.57 -8.54
CA TRP A 339 12.63 2.24 -8.22
C TRP A 339 13.58 2.60 -9.37
N LEU A 340 13.23 2.23 -10.60
CA LEU A 340 14.03 2.54 -11.80
C LEU A 340 14.08 4.05 -12.10
N LEU A 341 12.98 4.78 -11.85
CA LEU A 341 12.97 6.24 -11.93
C LEU A 341 14.06 6.85 -11.02
N GLN A 342 14.08 6.47 -9.74
CA GLN A 342 15.06 6.97 -8.77
C GLN A 342 16.49 6.57 -9.15
N TYR A 343 16.68 5.33 -9.60
CA TYR A 343 17.98 4.81 -10.02
C TYR A 343 18.55 5.62 -11.18
N TYR A 344 17.80 5.83 -12.26
CA TYR A 344 18.27 6.57 -13.43
C TYR A 344 18.39 8.07 -13.15
N ALA A 345 17.49 8.65 -12.35
CA ALA A 345 17.58 10.06 -11.94
C ALA A 345 18.88 10.32 -11.14
N SER A 346 19.22 9.45 -10.17
CA SER A 346 20.43 9.59 -9.35
C SER A 346 21.73 9.51 -10.17
N ARG A 347 21.70 8.77 -11.29
CA ARG A 347 22.84 8.58 -12.20
C ARG A 347 22.88 9.59 -13.33
N LYS A 348 21.87 10.44 -13.45
CA LYS A 348 21.69 11.37 -14.57
C LYS A 348 21.66 10.67 -15.93
N ASP A 349 21.17 9.41 -15.96
CA ASP A 349 20.93 8.69 -17.20
C ASP A 349 19.59 9.14 -17.79
N TYR A 350 19.62 10.28 -18.46
CA TYR A 350 18.43 10.92 -19.01
C TYR A 350 17.74 10.11 -20.11
N SER A 351 18.47 9.22 -20.80
CA SER A 351 17.87 8.38 -21.84
C SER A 351 16.96 7.31 -21.25
N SER A 352 17.49 6.54 -20.28
CA SER A 352 16.72 5.52 -19.57
C SER A 352 15.62 6.15 -18.69
N LEU A 353 15.90 7.31 -18.10
CA LEU A 353 14.93 8.07 -17.31
C LEU A 353 13.72 8.50 -18.15
N GLU A 354 13.96 8.98 -19.39
CA GLU A 354 12.87 9.32 -20.31
C GLU A 354 11.99 8.11 -20.61
N GLU A 355 12.57 6.96 -20.90
CA GLU A 355 11.83 5.72 -21.20
C GLU A 355 10.93 5.33 -20.02
N ILE A 356 11.46 5.35 -18.80
CA ILE A 356 10.70 5.05 -17.58
C ILE A 356 9.60 6.09 -17.33
N CYS A 357 9.88 7.39 -17.55
CA CYS A 357 8.87 8.43 -17.42
C CYS A 357 7.73 8.28 -18.44
N ARG A 358 8.03 7.97 -19.70
CA ARG A 358 7.02 7.71 -20.73
C ARG A 358 6.15 6.49 -20.37
N ARG A 359 6.76 5.44 -19.82
CA ARG A 359 6.02 4.28 -19.27
C ARG A 359 5.12 4.71 -18.12
N GLY A 360 5.64 5.45 -17.14
CA GLY A 360 4.88 5.95 -16.00
C GLY A 360 3.68 6.82 -16.41
N VAL A 361 3.85 7.72 -17.38
CA VAL A 361 2.75 8.53 -17.94
C VAL A 361 1.63 7.66 -18.54
N ASN A 362 1.99 6.51 -19.13
CA ASN A 362 1.02 5.61 -19.75
C ASN A 362 0.28 4.73 -18.74
N TYR A 363 1.00 4.11 -17.80
CA TYR A 363 0.45 3.12 -16.88
C TYR A 363 0.00 3.73 -15.54
N HIS A 364 0.60 4.85 -15.12
CA HIS A 364 0.29 5.55 -13.86
C HIS A 364 -0.12 7.02 -14.10
N PRO A 365 -1.16 7.27 -14.92
CA PRO A 365 -1.50 8.62 -15.41
C PRO A 365 -1.92 9.60 -14.32
N LYS A 366 -2.22 9.13 -13.11
CA LYS A 366 -2.58 9.97 -11.95
C LYS A 366 -1.36 10.42 -11.13
N ASP A 367 -0.21 9.82 -11.35
CA ASP A 367 1.03 10.18 -10.65
C ASP A 367 1.76 11.28 -11.42
N LEU A 368 1.78 12.48 -10.86
CA LEU A 368 2.40 13.66 -11.45
C LEU A 368 3.95 13.59 -11.50
N VAL A 369 4.56 12.65 -10.77
CA VAL A 369 6.02 12.49 -10.77
C VAL A 369 6.57 12.19 -12.17
N TYR A 370 5.93 11.31 -12.91
CA TYR A 370 6.38 10.92 -14.25
C TYR A 370 6.25 12.07 -15.28
N PRO A 371 5.09 12.76 -15.40
CA PRO A 371 4.98 13.94 -16.24
C PRO A 371 5.96 15.06 -15.89
N TYR A 372 6.24 15.25 -14.59
CA TYR A 372 7.19 16.25 -14.11
C TYR A 372 8.62 15.97 -14.62
N PHE A 373 9.16 14.78 -14.37
CA PHE A 373 10.49 14.42 -14.85
C PHE A 373 10.58 14.39 -16.38
N LEU A 374 9.54 13.88 -17.04
CA LEU A 374 9.50 13.86 -18.50
C LEU A 374 9.49 15.29 -19.07
N GLY A 375 8.71 16.19 -18.46
CA GLY A 375 8.67 17.59 -18.85
C GLY A 375 10.03 18.28 -18.75
N MET A 376 10.78 18.02 -17.66
CA MET A 376 12.14 18.54 -17.48
C MET A 376 13.10 18.02 -18.57
N ILE A 377 13.07 16.71 -18.86
CA ILE A 377 13.93 16.10 -19.88
C ILE A 377 13.62 16.65 -21.27
N LEU A 378 12.34 16.79 -21.60
CA LEU A 378 11.91 17.31 -22.89
C LEU A 378 12.29 18.78 -23.06
N MET A 379 12.20 19.58 -22.00
CA MET A 379 12.62 20.98 -22.00
C MET A 379 14.12 21.12 -22.20
N ASP A 380 14.95 20.27 -21.55
CA ASP A 380 16.40 20.26 -21.74
C ASP A 380 16.81 19.90 -23.18
N ARG A 381 15.94 19.21 -23.91
CA ARG A 381 16.10 18.90 -25.36
C ARG A 381 15.41 19.88 -26.29
N ASP A 382 15.08 21.08 -25.82
CA ASP A 382 14.34 22.10 -26.57
C ASP A 382 12.94 21.68 -27.08
N SER A 383 12.42 20.53 -26.62
CA SER A 383 11.09 20.02 -26.98
C SER A 383 10.00 20.65 -26.10
N ASN A 384 10.03 21.97 -25.96
CA ASN A 384 9.19 22.72 -25.03
C ASN A 384 7.68 22.52 -25.27
N ALA A 385 7.23 22.36 -26.52
CA ALA A 385 5.81 22.13 -26.83
C ALA A 385 5.32 20.78 -26.30
N GLU A 386 6.11 19.70 -26.46
CA GLU A 386 5.79 18.36 -25.93
C GLU A 386 5.84 18.37 -24.41
N ALA A 387 6.82 19.06 -23.80
CA ALA A 387 6.91 19.22 -22.35
C ALA A 387 5.63 19.84 -21.78
N LEU A 388 5.11 20.90 -22.40
CA LEU A 388 3.85 21.54 -21.99
C LEU A 388 2.66 20.59 -22.10
N GLU A 389 2.55 19.81 -23.18
CA GLU A 389 1.46 18.85 -23.38
C GLU A 389 1.45 17.78 -22.28
N VAL A 390 2.62 17.20 -21.99
CA VAL A 390 2.78 16.16 -20.96
C VAL A 390 2.46 16.71 -19.57
N LEU A 391 2.98 17.89 -19.22
CA LEU A 391 2.74 18.52 -17.93
C LEU A 391 1.26 18.93 -17.77
N ASP A 392 0.63 19.48 -18.80
CA ASP A 392 -0.79 19.83 -18.76
C ASP A 392 -1.69 18.61 -18.56
N ARG A 393 -1.38 17.50 -19.22
CA ARG A 393 -2.06 16.23 -19.03
C ARG A 393 -1.86 15.72 -17.59
N GLY A 394 -0.62 15.70 -17.09
CA GLY A 394 -0.31 15.24 -15.75
C GLY A 394 -1.00 16.06 -14.66
N ILE A 395 -0.96 17.39 -14.77
CA ILE A 395 -1.63 18.29 -13.82
C ILE A 395 -3.14 18.08 -13.81
N ARG A 396 -3.78 17.86 -14.97
CA ARG A 396 -5.22 17.60 -15.05
C ARG A 396 -5.63 16.25 -14.47
N MET A 397 -4.80 15.21 -14.65
CA MET A 397 -5.12 13.84 -14.27
C MET A 397 -4.65 13.46 -12.86
N ARG A 398 -3.86 14.32 -12.22
CA ARG A 398 -3.25 14.02 -10.93
C ARG A 398 -4.25 13.61 -9.86
N SER A 399 -3.80 12.79 -8.92
CA SER A 399 -4.56 12.45 -7.72
C SER A 399 -4.83 13.71 -6.86
N GLU A 400 -5.95 13.75 -6.13
CA GLU A 400 -6.31 14.88 -5.26
C GLU A 400 -5.32 15.06 -4.10
N ASP A 401 -4.71 13.99 -3.66
CA ASP A 401 -3.68 13.95 -2.59
C ASP A 401 -2.26 14.24 -3.09
N THR A 402 -2.10 14.57 -4.39
CA THR A 402 -0.79 14.97 -4.92
C THR A 402 -0.23 16.15 -4.12
N ARG A 403 1.01 16.01 -3.63
CA ARG A 403 1.68 17.04 -2.82
C ARG A 403 1.72 18.37 -3.56
N HIS A 404 1.29 19.44 -2.92
CA HIS A 404 1.27 20.79 -3.47
C HIS A 404 2.67 21.24 -3.95
N ALA A 405 3.74 20.82 -3.29
CA ALA A 405 5.09 21.10 -3.75
C ALA A 405 5.35 20.59 -5.16
N LEU A 406 5.00 19.32 -5.45
CA LEU A 406 5.19 18.73 -6.79
C LEU A 406 4.32 19.44 -7.84
N VAL A 407 3.11 19.85 -7.48
CA VAL A 407 2.25 20.62 -8.39
C VAL A 407 2.89 21.99 -8.69
N SER A 408 3.45 22.64 -7.67
CA SER A 408 4.22 23.90 -7.82
C SER A 408 5.42 23.71 -8.74
N ASP A 409 6.18 22.62 -8.55
CA ASP A 409 7.36 22.30 -9.37
C ASP A 409 6.96 22.08 -10.84
N ALA A 410 5.85 21.36 -11.09
CA ALA A 410 5.34 21.13 -12.44
C ALA A 410 4.93 22.44 -13.13
N PHE A 411 4.29 23.37 -12.40
CA PHE A 411 3.98 24.71 -12.93
C PHE A 411 5.24 25.55 -13.16
N THR A 412 6.28 25.39 -12.34
CA THR A 412 7.58 26.06 -12.54
C THR A 412 8.20 25.62 -13.86
N VAL A 413 8.28 24.32 -14.13
CA VAL A 413 8.81 23.77 -15.39
C VAL A 413 7.98 24.24 -16.59
N LYS A 414 6.64 24.35 -16.45
CA LYS A 414 5.81 24.95 -17.51
C LYS A 414 6.15 26.43 -17.74
N GLY A 415 6.43 27.17 -16.68
CA GLY A 415 6.89 28.57 -16.77
C GLY A 415 8.17 28.68 -17.58
N ASP A 416 9.16 27.83 -17.24
CA ASP A 416 10.44 27.79 -17.96
C ASP A 416 10.25 27.41 -19.45
N ALA A 417 9.41 26.41 -19.74
CA ALA A 417 9.11 25.99 -21.12
C ALA A 417 8.45 27.11 -21.93
N TYR A 418 7.48 27.83 -21.34
CA TYR A 418 6.88 28.99 -22.01
C TYR A 418 7.88 30.12 -22.22
N TYR A 419 8.76 30.37 -21.25
CA TYR A 419 9.80 31.39 -21.37
C TYR A 419 10.77 31.08 -22.52
N ASN A 420 11.21 29.82 -22.62
CA ASN A 420 12.08 29.33 -23.71
C ASN A 420 11.44 29.48 -25.11
N MET A 421 10.09 29.53 -25.15
CA MET A 421 9.32 29.74 -26.38
C MET A 421 9.01 31.24 -26.65
N ASP A 422 9.66 32.18 -25.95
CA ASP A 422 9.37 33.63 -25.99
C ASP A 422 7.94 34.01 -25.60
N LYS A 423 7.18 33.13 -24.94
CA LYS A 423 5.82 33.35 -24.44
C LYS A 423 5.82 33.86 -23.00
N HIS A 424 6.43 35.01 -22.80
CA HIS A 424 6.74 35.51 -21.45
C HIS A 424 5.51 35.74 -20.57
N ARG A 425 4.39 36.23 -21.14
CA ARG A 425 3.15 36.44 -20.40
C ARG A 425 2.59 35.14 -19.86
N GLU A 426 2.58 34.12 -20.70
CA GLU A 426 2.16 32.76 -20.32
C GLU A 426 3.10 32.17 -19.26
N ALA A 427 4.41 32.38 -19.40
CA ALA A 427 5.40 31.94 -18.42
C ALA A 427 5.10 32.50 -17.03
N PHE A 428 4.90 33.83 -16.94
CA PHE A 428 4.62 34.49 -15.67
C PHE A 428 3.31 34.03 -15.02
N LEU A 429 2.29 33.69 -15.80
CA LEU A 429 1.04 33.11 -15.30
C LEU A 429 1.28 31.70 -14.71
N GLN A 430 2.22 30.91 -15.26
CA GLN A 430 2.55 29.60 -14.68
C GLN A 430 3.33 29.76 -13.37
N TYR A 431 4.28 30.70 -13.28
CA TYR A 431 4.98 30.97 -12.02
C TYR A 431 4.03 31.50 -10.93
N ASP A 432 3.11 32.40 -11.27
CA ASP A 432 2.07 32.82 -10.33
C ASP A 432 1.25 31.61 -9.85
N SER A 433 0.89 30.68 -10.76
CA SER A 433 0.18 29.45 -10.41
C SER A 433 1.04 28.54 -9.51
N ALA A 434 2.34 28.41 -9.79
CA ALA A 434 3.26 27.64 -8.95
C ALA A 434 3.30 28.18 -7.51
N LEU A 435 3.37 29.50 -7.36
CA LEU A 435 3.42 30.15 -6.04
C LEU A 435 2.10 30.11 -5.27
N VAL A 436 0.96 29.87 -5.94
CA VAL A 436 -0.31 29.54 -5.26
C VAL A 436 -0.24 28.19 -4.56
N TYR A 437 0.37 27.18 -5.19
CA TYR A 437 0.52 25.84 -4.58
C TYR A 437 1.63 25.78 -3.53
N ASN A 438 2.74 26.45 -3.78
CA ASN A 438 3.85 26.56 -2.84
C ASN A 438 4.49 27.95 -2.94
N LYS A 439 4.07 28.86 -2.05
CA LYS A 439 4.59 30.23 -2.01
C LYS A 439 6.10 30.31 -1.75
N ASP A 440 6.70 29.29 -1.15
CA ASP A 440 8.11 29.20 -0.78
C ASP A 440 8.90 28.26 -1.72
N ASN A 441 8.42 28.05 -2.94
CA ASN A 441 9.17 27.34 -3.98
C ASN A 441 10.38 28.16 -4.42
N ILE A 442 11.54 27.83 -3.85
CA ILE A 442 12.78 28.58 -4.05
C ILE A 442 13.22 28.61 -5.51
N LEU A 443 13.09 27.49 -6.23
CA LEU A 443 13.41 27.44 -7.65
C LEU A 443 12.50 28.35 -8.48
N CYS A 444 11.19 28.29 -8.24
CA CYS A 444 10.22 29.17 -8.89
C CYS A 444 10.51 30.65 -8.62
N LEU A 445 10.76 31.01 -7.36
CA LEU A 445 11.08 32.38 -6.95
C LEU A 445 12.32 32.90 -7.67
N ASN A 446 13.39 32.09 -7.74
CA ASN A 446 14.62 32.47 -8.44
C ASN A 446 14.40 32.66 -9.94
N ASN A 447 13.79 31.66 -10.61
CA ASN A 447 13.61 31.71 -12.07
C ASN A 447 12.69 32.89 -12.47
N TYR A 448 11.58 33.07 -11.74
CA TYR A 448 10.68 34.18 -11.99
C TYR A 448 11.37 35.54 -11.80
N ALA A 449 12.10 35.72 -10.69
CA ALA A 449 12.83 36.95 -10.39
C ALA A 449 13.91 37.24 -11.48
N ASN A 450 14.67 36.21 -11.87
CA ASN A 450 15.67 36.33 -12.92
C ASN A 450 15.04 36.80 -14.24
N TYR A 451 13.97 36.13 -14.68
CA TYR A 451 13.33 36.47 -15.97
C TYR A 451 12.67 37.86 -15.97
N LEU A 452 12.11 38.31 -14.83
CA LEU A 452 11.66 39.67 -14.69
C LEU A 452 12.82 40.67 -14.83
N SER A 453 13.98 40.36 -14.21
CA SER A 453 15.15 41.23 -14.27
C SER A 453 15.73 41.35 -15.70
N LEU A 454 15.82 40.22 -16.42
CA LEU A 454 16.29 40.19 -17.82
C LEU A 454 15.40 41.05 -18.74
N ARG A 455 14.12 41.18 -18.43
CA ARG A 455 13.16 42.00 -19.17
C ARG A 455 13.03 43.40 -18.62
N ASN A 456 13.70 43.72 -17.53
CA ASN A 456 13.57 45.00 -16.83
C ASN A 456 12.10 45.33 -16.44
N GLU A 457 11.36 44.30 -16.01
CA GLU A 457 9.94 44.36 -15.62
C GLU A 457 9.78 44.09 -14.13
N ASN A 458 8.94 44.83 -13.41
CA ASN A 458 8.58 44.61 -12.00
C ASN A 458 9.76 44.30 -11.10
N LEU A 459 10.83 45.10 -11.19
CA LEU A 459 12.10 44.85 -10.46
C LEU A 459 11.92 44.78 -8.93
N ASP A 460 10.95 45.53 -8.36
CA ASP A 460 10.66 45.46 -6.93
C ASP A 460 10.11 44.06 -6.51
N LYS A 461 9.22 43.48 -7.32
CA LYS A 461 8.73 42.11 -7.13
C LYS A 461 9.87 41.10 -7.31
N ALA A 462 10.74 41.29 -8.29
CA ALA A 462 11.91 40.47 -8.52
C ALA A 462 12.86 40.48 -7.32
N GLU A 463 13.14 41.68 -6.77
CA GLU A 463 13.99 41.84 -5.59
C GLU A 463 13.42 41.10 -4.38
N GLU A 464 12.12 41.29 -4.08
CA GLU A 464 11.46 40.59 -2.98
C GLU A 464 11.57 39.07 -3.10
N MET A 465 11.28 38.52 -4.28
CA MET A 465 11.37 37.07 -4.54
C MET A 465 12.80 36.55 -4.40
N SER A 466 13.75 37.23 -5.05
CA SER A 466 15.16 36.83 -5.02
C SER A 466 15.79 37.00 -3.63
N TYR A 467 15.37 38.01 -2.85
CA TYR A 467 15.78 38.12 -1.44
C TYR A 467 15.36 36.91 -0.60
N ARG A 468 14.17 36.36 -0.86
CA ARG A 468 13.72 35.13 -0.18
C ARG A 468 14.59 33.93 -0.54
N THR A 469 15.08 33.85 -1.78
CA THR A 469 15.97 32.74 -2.19
C THR A 469 17.32 32.79 -1.48
N ILE A 470 17.97 33.97 -1.42
CA ILE A 470 19.25 34.12 -0.70
C ILE A 470 19.11 34.01 0.81
N LYS A 471 17.91 34.29 1.36
CA LYS A 471 17.64 34.05 2.78
C LYS A 471 17.51 32.53 3.09
N ALA A 472 16.95 31.76 2.18
CA ALA A 472 16.81 30.31 2.33
C ALA A 472 18.15 29.59 2.11
N GLU A 473 18.91 30.01 1.09
CA GLU A 473 20.20 29.41 0.71
C GLU A 473 21.27 30.52 0.54
N PRO A 474 21.88 31.00 1.64
CA PRO A 474 22.74 32.18 1.62
C PRO A 474 24.05 32.03 0.81
N ASP A 475 24.50 30.79 0.62
CA ASP A 475 25.76 30.48 -0.07
C ASP A 475 25.54 29.98 -1.52
N ASN A 476 24.28 29.95 -1.99
CA ASN A 476 23.98 29.51 -3.35
C ASN A 476 24.38 30.59 -4.36
N LYS A 477 25.44 30.34 -5.10
CA LYS A 477 26.01 31.30 -6.06
C LYS A 477 25.03 31.73 -7.15
N THR A 478 24.16 30.85 -7.62
CA THR A 478 23.13 31.16 -8.63
C THR A 478 22.13 32.16 -8.08
N TYR A 479 21.68 31.98 -6.83
CA TYR A 479 20.73 32.90 -6.21
C TYR A 479 21.35 34.24 -5.83
N LEU A 480 22.61 34.22 -5.42
CA LEU A 480 23.37 35.44 -5.15
C LEU A 480 23.62 36.25 -6.43
N ASP A 481 23.94 35.59 -7.55
CA ASP A 481 24.08 36.25 -8.86
C ASP A 481 22.75 36.88 -9.32
N THR A 482 21.66 36.12 -9.25
CA THR A 482 20.32 36.64 -9.59
C THR A 482 19.97 37.88 -8.77
N TYR A 483 20.22 37.85 -7.47
CA TYR A 483 19.94 38.98 -6.57
C TYR A 483 20.83 40.19 -6.89
N ALA A 484 22.13 39.99 -7.06
CA ALA A 484 23.07 41.02 -7.45
C ALA A 484 22.69 41.64 -8.81
N TRP A 485 22.29 40.83 -9.79
CA TRP A 485 21.85 41.31 -11.10
C TRP A 485 20.57 42.15 -11.01
N ILE A 486 19.60 41.78 -10.18
CA ILE A 486 18.39 42.59 -9.94
C ILE A 486 18.74 43.96 -9.36
N LEU A 487 19.62 43.99 -8.33
CA LEU A 487 20.12 45.24 -7.75
C LEU A 487 20.84 46.08 -8.80
N PHE A 488 21.65 45.48 -9.64
CA PHE A 488 22.30 46.17 -10.78
C PHE A 488 21.25 46.80 -11.72
N MET A 489 20.20 46.06 -12.05
CA MET A 489 19.12 46.58 -12.94
C MET A 489 18.35 47.72 -12.30
N GLN A 490 18.28 47.81 -10.98
CA GLN A 490 17.71 48.91 -10.22
C GLN A 490 18.70 50.05 -10.01
N ALA A 491 19.91 50.01 -10.61
CA ALA A 491 21.01 50.95 -10.39
C ALA A 491 21.55 51.05 -8.95
N LYS A 492 21.33 50.04 -8.11
CA LYS A 492 21.90 49.90 -6.76
C LYS A 492 23.27 49.20 -6.88
N TYR A 493 24.24 49.89 -7.52
CA TYR A 493 25.49 49.24 -7.94
C TYR A 493 26.39 48.83 -6.79
N GLU A 494 26.45 49.64 -5.73
CA GLU A 494 27.28 49.34 -4.54
C GLU A 494 26.76 48.07 -3.82
N GLU A 495 25.44 47.99 -3.61
CA GLU A 495 24.82 46.80 -3.01
C GLU A 495 25.00 45.56 -3.92
N ALA A 496 24.83 45.72 -5.24
CA ALA A 496 25.08 44.64 -6.21
C ALA A 496 26.50 44.08 -6.10
N GLN A 497 27.50 44.96 -5.87
CA GLN A 497 28.90 44.55 -5.70
C GLN A 497 29.10 43.69 -4.44
N GLU A 498 28.44 44.01 -3.33
CA GLU A 498 28.55 43.22 -2.08
C GLU A 498 28.13 41.78 -2.26
N TYR A 499 27.05 41.56 -3.01
CA TYR A 499 26.58 40.19 -3.30
C TYR A 499 27.39 39.50 -4.41
N MET A 500 27.79 40.24 -5.43
CA MET A 500 28.63 39.73 -6.50
C MET A 500 30.02 39.32 -6.03
N ASP A 501 30.60 40.00 -5.03
CA ASP A 501 31.87 39.64 -4.43
C ASP A 501 31.81 38.31 -3.65
N LYS A 502 30.63 37.86 -3.23
CA LYS A 502 30.44 36.52 -2.66
C LYS A 502 30.43 35.43 -3.75
N VAL A 503 29.95 35.76 -4.95
CA VAL A 503 29.91 34.85 -6.11
C VAL A 503 31.26 34.75 -6.78
N VAL A 504 31.87 35.91 -7.08
CA VAL A 504 33.18 36.09 -7.73
C VAL A 504 34.12 36.92 -6.82
N PRO A 505 34.73 36.29 -5.81
CA PRO A 505 35.58 37.01 -4.87
C PRO A 505 36.69 37.81 -5.53
N PRO A 506 37.02 39.00 -5.01
CA PRO A 506 38.04 39.90 -5.61
C PRO A 506 39.42 39.30 -5.78
N ASP A 507 39.82 38.40 -4.91
CA ASP A 507 41.10 37.74 -4.82
C ASP A 507 41.13 36.36 -5.51
N SER A 508 40.07 35.96 -6.19
CA SER A 508 40.01 34.69 -6.90
C SER A 508 41.02 34.59 -8.02
N SER A 509 41.77 33.47 -8.07
CA SER A 509 42.69 33.19 -9.14
C SER A 509 41.93 32.87 -10.46
N GLU A 510 42.60 33.17 -11.59
CA GLU A 510 42.06 32.79 -12.90
C GLU A 510 41.76 31.29 -12.99
N HIS A 511 42.63 30.44 -12.46
CA HIS A 511 42.43 29.01 -12.45
C HIS A 511 41.12 28.62 -11.73
N PHE A 512 40.91 29.19 -10.55
CA PHE A 512 39.68 28.94 -9.81
C PHE A 512 38.43 29.36 -10.61
N LEU A 513 38.40 30.58 -11.13
CA LEU A 513 37.26 31.11 -11.90
C LEU A 513 37.00 30.31 -13.19
N MET A 514 38.05 29.68 -13.76
CA MET A 514 37.93 28.85 -14.98
C MET A 514 37.52 27.41 -14.70
N THR A 515 37.68 26.92 -13.48
CA THR A 515 37.41 25.50 -13.14
C THR A 515 36.23 25.33 -12.21
N ASP A 516 35.78 26.40 -11.55
CA ASP A 516 34.61 26.35 -10.66
C ASP A 516 33.33 26.12 -11.47
N LEU A 517 32.63 25.05 -11.12
CA LEU A 517 31.42 24.61 -11.81
C LEU A 517 30.24 25.61 -11.71
N TYR A 518 30.27 26.47 -10.68
CA TYR A 518 29.21 27.43 -10.41
C TYR A 518 29.50 28.82 -10.98
N THR A 519 30.63 29.04 -11.60
CA THR A 519 31.02 30.32 -12.21
C THR A 519 30.89 30.22 -13.72
N SER A 520 29.71 30.55 -14.27
CA SER A 520 29.44 30.54 -15.72
C SER A 520 29.96 31.77 -16.45
N THR A 521 29.94 31.72 -17.79
CA THR A 521 30.20 32.90 -18.67
C THR A 521 29.28 34.07 -18.31
N ALA A 522 27.98 33.83 -18.07
CA ALA A 522 27.01 34.86 -17.69
C ALA A 522 27.36 35.51 -16.35
N ILE A 523 27.70 34.71 -15.33
CA ILE A 523 28.12 35.22 -14.01
C ILE A 523 29.37 36.11 -14.12
N LEU A 524 30.35 35.72 -14.92
CA LEU A 524 31.54 36.56 -15.15
C LEU A 524 31.21 37.84 -15.92
N GLU A 525 30.23 37.81 -16.84
CA GLU A 525 29.73 39.03 -17.52
C GLU A 525 29.04 39.96 -16.53
N HIS A 526 28.11 39.43 -15.68
CA HIS A 526 27.43 40.20 -14.63
C HIS A 526 28.43 40.85 -13.65
N ALA A 527 29.40 40.06 -13.18
CA ALA A 527 30.44 40.56 -12.26
C ALA A 527 31.30 41.69 -12.91
N GLY A 528 31.59 41.55 -14.21
CA GLY A 528 32.26 42.60 -14.96
C GLY A 528 31.42 43.86 -15.11
N ASP A 529 30.12 43.73 -15.38
CA ASP A 529 29.19 44.84 -15.50
C ASP A 529 29.03 45.59 -14.16
N VAL A 530 28.87 44.87 -13.07
CA VAL A 530 28.79 45.42 -11.74
C VAL A 530 30.10 46.16 -11.35
N ALA A 531 31.25 45.53 -11.59
CA ALA A 531 32.57 46.16 -11.32
C ALA A 531 32.76 47.47 -12.13
N TRP A 532 32.33 47.49 -13.37
CA TRP A 532 32.39 48.70 -14.22
C TRP A 532 31.56 49.84 -13.65
N MET A 533 30.32 49.58 -13.25
CA MET A 533 29.45 50.63 -12.72
C MET A 533 29.95 51.19 -11.38
N ASN A 534 30.72 50.39 -10.63
CA ASN A 534 31.39 50.81 -9.41
C ASN A 534 32.78 51.43 -9.65
N GLY A 535 33.15 51.72 -10.91
CA GLY A 535 34.39 52.39 -11.27
C GLY A 535 35.63 51.49 -11.37
N ASN A 536 35.54 50.19 -11.12
CA ASN A 536 36.66 49.26 -11.21
C ASN A 536 36.83 48.74 -12.69
N VAL A 537 37.31 49.63 -13.53
CA VAL A 537 37.46 49.42 -14.98
C VAL A 537 38.39 48.27 -15.31
N GLU A 538 39.50 48.10 -14.55
CA GLU A 538 40.47 47.06 -14.82
C GLU A 538 39.91 45.67 -14.51
N ARG A 539 39.24 45.53 -13.35
CA ARG A 539 38.57 44.30 -12.98
C ARG A 539 37.43 43.94 -13.96
N ALA A 540 36.62 44.89 -14.36
CA ALA A 540 35.59 44.72 -15.34
C ALA A 540 36.13 44.15 -16.67
N ALA A 541 37.16 44.80 -17.21
CA ALA A 541 37.80 44.34 -18.45
C ALA A 541 38.40 42.92 -18.32
N TYR A 542 38.99 42.62 -17.18
CA TYR A 542 39.52 41.28 -16.89
C TYR A 542 38.42 40.22 -16.84
N LEU A 543 37.34 40.46 -16.12
CA LEU A 543 36.22 39.52 -16.01
C LEU A 543 35.53 39.27 -17.34
N TRP A 544 35.29 40.28 -18.15
CA TRP A 544 34.74 40.10 -19.52
C TRP A 544 35.67 39.31 -20.45
N GLN A 545 37.01 39.49 -20.35
CA GLN A 545 37.98 38.70 -21.09
C GLN A 545 37.93 37.22 -20.63
N LEU A 546 37.83 37.02 -19.35
CA LEU A 546 37.73 35.69 -18.77
C LEU A 546 36.42 35.00 -19.17
N ALA A 547 35.30 35.73 -19.17
CA ALA A 547 34.01 35.24 -19.67
C ALA A 547 34.09 34.78 -21.13
N VAL A 548 34.71 35.57 -21.99
CA VAL A 548 34.94 35.18 -23.41
C VAL A 548 35.87 33.97 -23.53
N LYS A 549 36.90 33.86 -22.67
CA LYS A 549 37.84 32.72 -22.66
C LYS A 549 37.17 31.44 -22.17
N ARG A 550 36.27 31.53 -21.21
CA ARG A 550 35.52 30.40 -20.68
C ARG A 550 34.59 29.81 -21.75
N GLY A 551 33.69 30.61 -22.28
CA GLY A 551 32.90 30.29 -23.46
C GLY A 551 32.02 29.06 -23.35
N ASP A 552 31.54 28.77 -22.13
CA ASP A 552 30.64 27.64 -21.82
C ASP A 552 29.17 27.94 -22.17
N ASP A 553 28.84 29.22 -22.33
CA ASP A 553 27.53 29.70 -22.80
C ASP A 553 27.64 30.34 -24.20
N GLU A 554 26.52 30.66 -24.83
CA GLU A 554 26.49 31.38 -26.09
C GLU A 554 27.09 32.80 -25.93
N LEU A 555 28.20 33.04 -26.61
CA LEU A 555 28.93 34.29 -26.52
C LEU A 555 28.23 35.40 -27.27
N THR A 556 27.56 36.31 -26.55
CA THR A 556 26.89 37.44 -27.14
C THR A 556 27.82 38.41 -27.88
N PRO A 557 27.40 39.03 -29.02
CA PRO A 557 28.19 40.06 -29.68
C PRO A 557 28.55 41.24 -28.74
N VAL A 558 27.70 41.50 -27.74
CA VAL A 558 27.93 42.58 -26.77
C VAL A 558 29.02 42.22 -25.80
N LEU A 559 29.07 41.01 -25.24
CA LEU A 559 30.16 40.51 -24.37
C LEU A 559 31.48 40.54 -25.11
N LYS A 560 31.57 40.03 -26.35
CA LYS A 560 32.77 40.10 -27.19
C LYS A 560 33.25 41.53 -27.40
N LYS A 561 32.31 42.49 -27.56
CA LYS A 561 32.61 43.91 -27.71
C LYS A 561 33.08 44.52 -26.38
N LYS A 562 32.47 44.20 -25.21
CA LYS A 562 32.92 44.64 -23.89
C LYS A 562 34.36 44.20 -23.65
N ALA A 563 34.68 42.92 -23.83
CA ALA A 563 36.00 42.36 -23.63
C ALA A 563 37.05 43.01 -24.53
N ARG A 564 36.76 43.18 -25.85
CA ARG A 564 37.70 43.74 -26.82
C ARG A 564 37.94 45.25 -26.61
N LYS A 565 36.88 46.02 -26.31
CA LYS A 565 36.96 47.46 -26.15
C LYS A 565 37.25 47.92 -24.73
N ARG A 566 37.24 46.97 -23.75
CA ARG A 566 37.40 47.26 -22.33
C ARG A 566 36.43 48.36 -21.85
N LYS A 567 35.21 48.30 -22.32
CA LYS A 567 34.14 49.31 -22.06
C LYS A 567 32.79 48.66 -21.98
N TYR A 568 31.97 49.15 -21.02
CA TYR A 568 30.58 48.70 -20.90
C TYR A 568 29.73 49.05 -22.13
N TYR A 569 28.94 48.10 -22.53
CA TYR A 569 27.89 48.25 -23.52
C TYR A 569 26.64 47.55 -22.99
N ARG A 570 25.51 48.27 -22.98
CA ARG A 570 24.25 47.66 -22.54
C ARG A 570 23.77 46.65 -23.57
N ASN A 571 23.30 45.51 -23.12
CA ASN A 571 22.55 44.59 -23.94
C ASN A 571 21.23 45.27 -24.36
N LYS A 572 20.84 45.22 -25.60
CA LYS A 572 19.60 45.86 -26.11
C LYS A 572 18.40 44.96 -25.82
#